data_6c329a38ed38c2cdeb041f30d06fffb2
#
_entry.id   6c329a38ed38c2cdeb041f30d06fffb2
#
_cell.length_a   1.000
_cell.length_b   1.000
_cell.length_c   1.000
_cell.angle_alpha   90.00
_cell.angle_beta   90.00
_cell.angle_gamma   90.00
#
_symmetry.space_group_name_H-M   'P 1'
#
loop_
_entity.id
_entity.type
_entity.pdbx_description
1 polymer ?
#
loop_
_entity_poly.entity_id
_entity_poly.type
_entity_poly.pdbx_seq_one_letter_code
_entity_poly.pdbx_strand_id
1 'polypeptide(L)'
;MNRLPIEVLSGRPGYINFLDAFNGWQLVRELKAATGLPAATSFKHVSPAGAAVGLPLDETLRKIYWVDDMGELSPLACAYARARGADRMSSFGDFIALSDVCDKDTASLIKREVSDGVIAPGFTDEALEILKAKKKGNYCVIKIDENYRPAPLEHKQVFGITFEQGRQELPIDDELLSNVVTENKEIPEAAKRDLKIALITDRKSVV
;
A
#
# COMPACT_ATOMS: atom_id res chain seq x y z
N MET A 1 1.89 -28.23 -10.76
CA MET A 1 2.44 -27.36 -9.71
C MET A 1 1.68 -26.04 -9.78
N ASN A 2 1.05 -25.63 -8.70
CA ASN A 2 0.43 -24.30 -8.65
C ASN A 2 1.55 -23.26 -8.66
N ARG A 3 1.52 -22.38 -9.66
CA ARG A 3 2.46 -21.26 -9.76
C ARG A 3 2.18 -20.31 -8.58
N LEU A 4 3.23 -19.82 -7.92
CA LEU A 4 3.08 -18.78 -6.90
C LEU A 4 2.45 -17.52 -7.53
N PRO A 5 1.59 -16.80 -6.79
CA PRO A 5 0.95 -15.58 -7.29
C PRO A 5 1.90 -14.38 -7.37
N ILE A 6 3.20 -14.60 -7.19
CA ILE A 6 4.23 -13.55 -7.16
C ILE A 6 5.42 -13.92 -8.03
N GLU A 7 6.13 -12.88 -8.46
CA GLU A 7 7.43 -12.96 -9.13
C GLU A 7 8.37 -11.92 -8.50
N VAL A 8 9.55 -12.35 -8.06
CA VAL A 8 10.60 -11.45 -7.57
C VAL A 8 11.42 -10.98 -8.76
N LEU A 9 11.25 -9.72 -9.14
CA LEU A 9 11.91 -9.11 -10.31
C LEU A 9 13.30 -8.57 -9.99
N SER A 10 13.57 -8.26 -8.71
CA SER A 10 14.87 -7.78 -8.23
C SER A 10 15.00 -8.00 -6.72
N GLY A 11 16.24 -8.06 -6.25
CA GLY A 11 16.56 -8.20 -4.84
C GLY A 11 16.38 -9.62 -4.29
N ARG A 12 16.49 -9.73 -2.98
CA ARG A 12 16.33 -10.99 -2.24
C ARG A 12 15.48 -10.75 -0.99
N PRO A 13 14.14 -10.68 -1.12
CA PRO A 13 13.27 -10.43 0.01
C PRO A 13 13.36 -11.56 1.04
N GLY A 14 13.51 -11.19 2.30
CA GLY A 14 13.43 -12.10 3.44
C GLY A 14 12.01 -12.29 3.94
N TYR A 15 11.84 -13.08 5.00
CA TYR A 15 10.53 -13.41 5.57
C TYR A 15 9.71 -12.17 5.95
N ILE A 16 10.34 -11.23 6.69
CA ILE A 16 9.66 -9.98 7.10
C ILE A 16 9.26 -9.11 5.90
N ASN A 17 10.08 -9.09 4.85
CA ASN A 17 9.75 -8.33 3.64
C ASN A 17 8.50 -8.88 2.95
N PHE A 18 8.32 -10.22 2.91
CA PHE A 18 7.12 -10.82 2.37
C PHE A 18 5.89 -10.57 3.27
N LEU A 19 6.04 -10.57 4.59
CA LEU A 19 4.95 -10.21 5.49
C LEU A 19 4.47 -8.78 5.25
N ASP A 20 5.39 -7.82 5.17
CA ASP A 20 5.07 -6.43 4.86
C ASP A 20 4.44 -6.29 3.47
N ALA A 21 5.03 -6.94 2.45
CA ALA A 21 4.54 -6.92 1.09
C ALA A 21 3.09 -7.42 0.98
N PHE A 22 2.78 -8.58 1.55
CA PHE A 22 1.46 -9.19 1.41
C PHE A 22 0.39 -8.50 2.24
N ASN A 23 0.71 -8.01 3.43
CA ASN A 23 -0.22 -7.22 4.22
C ASN A 23 -0.46 -5.85 3.57
N GLY A 24 0.59 -5.20 3.09
CA GLY A 24 0.48 -3.97 2.32
C GLY A 24 -0.35 -4.12 1.04
N TRP A 25 -0.17 -5.23 0.32
CA TRP A 25 -0.96 -5.54 -0.87
C TRP A 25 -2.46 -5.70 -0.56
N GLN A 26 -2.79 -6.40 0.51
CA GLN A 26 -4.18 -6.52 0.96
C GLN A 26 -4.78 -5.15 1.24
N LEU A 27 -4.05 -4.29 1.95
CA LEU A 27 -4.51 -2.94 2.29
C LEU A 27 -4.77 -2.08 1.05
N VAL A 28 -3.85 -1.99 0.10
CA VAL A 28 -4.04 -1.14 -1.08
C VAL A 28 -5.14 -1.64 -2.01
N ARG A 29 -5.35 -2.96 -2.10
CA ARG A 29 -6.49 -3.54 -2.84
C ARG A 29 -7.83 -3.12 -2.25
N GLU A 30 -7.96 -3.17 -0.93
CA GLU A 30 -9.17 -2.76 -0.22
C GLU A 30 -9.41 -1.26 -0.36
N LEU A 31 -8.37 -0.44 -0.22
CA LEU A 31 -8.46 1.01 -0.42
C LEU A 31 -8.93 1.36 -1.83
N LYS A 32 -8.36 0.73 -2.85
CA LYS A 32 -8.78 0.93 -4.24
C LYS A 32 -10.22 0.48 -4.46
N ALA A 33 -10.63 -0.65 -3.93
CA ALA A 33 -12.00 -1.16 -4.05
C ALA A 33 -13.02 -0.23 -3.36
N ALA A 34 -12.68 0.33 -2.19
CA ALA A 34 -13.56 1.19 -1.41
C ALA A 34 -13.67 2.62 -1.95
N THR A 35 -12.65 3.10 -2.69
CA THR A 35 -12.58 4.51 -3.11
C THR A 35 -12.57 4.73 -4.62
N GLY A 36 -12.28 3.69 -5.41
CA GLY A 36 -12.09 3.79 -6.85
C GLY A 36 -10.79 4.50 -7.27
N LEU A 37 -9.93 4.87 -6.32
CA LEU A 37 -8.71 5.64 -6.56
C LEU A 37 -7.47 4.74 -6.45
N PRO A 38 -6.37 5.04 -7.18
CA PRO A 38 -5.08 4.42 -6.93
C PRO A 38 -4.68 4.61 -5.46
N ALA A 39 -4.10 3.57 -4.87
CA ALA A 39 -3.73 3.57 -3.46
C ALA A 39 -2.28 3.12 -3.26
N ALA A 40 -1.66 3.64 -2.22
CA ALA A 40 -0.33 3.25 -1.79
C ALA A 40 -0.26 3.16 -0.27
N THR A 41 0.65 2.32 0.23
CA THR A 41 0.96 2.23 1.65
C THR A 41 2.46 2.08 1.88
N SER A 42 2.89 2.59 3.03
CA SER A 42 4.21 2.39 3.62
C SER A 42 4.04 1.41 4.78
N PHE A 43 4.63 0.23 4.68
CA PHE A 43 4.54 -0.83 5.69
C PHE A 43 5.86 -0.99 6.45
N LYS A 44 5.77 -1.19 7.75
CA LYS A 44 6.90 -1.42 8.62
C LYS A 44 6.51 -2.37 9.75
N HIS A 45 7.28 -3.45 9.93
CA HIS A 45 7.03 -4.42 10.99
C HIS A 45 5.60 -4.98 11.00
N VAL A 46 5.11 -5.31 9.80
CA VAL A 46 3.76 -5.87 9.54
C VAL A 46 2.61 -4.91 9.90
N SER A 47 2.90 -3.60 10.00
CA SER A 47 1.90 -2.57 10.25
C SER A 47 2.04 -1.41 9.27
N PRO A 48 0.94 -0.75 8.90
CA PRO A 48 0.99 0.45 8.06
C PRO A 48 1.55 1.64 8.86
N ALA A 49 2.68 2.19 8.42
CA ALA A 49 3.18 3.49 8.88
C ALA A 49 2.36 4.64 8.25
N GLY A 50 1.77 4.38 7.09
CA GLY A 50 0.86 5.28 6.42
C GLY A 50 0.20 4.63 5.22
N ALA A 51 -1.02 5.08 4.90
CA ALA A 51 -1.79 4.65 3.75
C ALA A 51 -2.57 5.81 3.17
N ALA A 52 -2.70 5.88 1.84
CA ALA A 52 -3.40 6.97 1.18
C ALA A 52 -3.85 6.60 -0.23
N VAL A 53 -4.75 7.43 -0.77
CA VAL A 53 -5.23 7.34 -2.14
C VAL A 53 -4.75 8.52 -2.99
N GLY A 54 -4.78 8.35 -4.31
CA GLY A 54 -4.21 9.24 -5.30
C GLY A 54 -5.01 10.52 -5.55
N LEU A 55 -5.09 11.39 -4.56
CA LEU A 55 -5.63 12.73 -4.69
C LEU A 55 -4.52 13.73 -5.05
N PRO A 56 -4.79 14.74 -5.88
CA PRO A 56 -3.83 15.77 -6.22
C PRO A 56 -3.23 16.43 -4.99
N LEU A 57 -1.98 16.87 -5.11
CA LEU A 57 -1.27 17.61 -4.07
C LEU A 57 -1.25 19.10 -4.45
N ASP A 58 -1.76 19.96 -3.56
CA ASP A 58 -1.56 21.39 -3.64
C ASP A 58 -0.10 21.78 -3.29
N GLU A 59 0.24 23.05 -3.45
CA GLU A 59 1.60 23.53 -3.18
C GLU A 59 2.06 23.29 -1.72
N THR A 60 1.14 23.39 -0.77
CA THR A 60 1.43 23.18 0.65
C THR A 60 1.76 21.72 0.91
N LEU A 61 0.92 20.81 0.41
CA LEU A 61 1.14 19.37 0.55
C LEU A 61 2.39 18.90 -0.18
N ARG A 62 2.69 19.48 -1.34
CA ARG A 62 3.93 19.17 -2.07
C ARG A 62 5.17 19.51 -1.25
N LYS A 63 5.18 20.66 -0.56
CA LYS A 63 6.27 21.06 0.35
C LYS A 63 6.34 20.15 1.58
N ILE A 64 5.20 19.86 2.21
CA ILE A 64 5.12 18.99 3.39
C ILE A 64 5.65 17.57 3.06
N TYR A 65 5.31 17.03 1.89
CA TYR A 65 5.73 15.70 1.47
C TYR A 65 7.07 15.67 0.71
N TRP A 66 7.74 16.83 0.58
CA TRP A 66 9.06 16.97 -0.04
C TRP A 66 9.07 16.51 -1.50
N VAL A 67 8.07 16.91 -2.24
CA VAL A 67 7.91 16.63 -3.67
C VAL A 67 7.67 17.89 -4.50
N ASP A 68 7.92 19.06 -3.92
CA ASP A 68 7.76 20.36 -4.57
C ASP A 68 8.75 20.61 -5.72
N ASP A 69 9.88 19.93 -5.72
CA ASP A 69 10.89 19.92 -6.78
C ASP A 69 10.63 18.87 -7.88
N MET A 70 9.63 18.01 -7.71
CA MET A 70 9.21 17.06 -8.74
C MET A 70 8.16 17.71 -9.64
N GLY A 71 8.18 17.42 -10.94
CA GLY A 71 7.17 17.88 -11.89
C GLY A 71 5.75 17.45 -11.53
N GLU A 72 4.89 17.35 -12.50
CA GLU A 72 3.55 16.76 -12.30
C GLU A 72 3.70 15.30 -11.85
N LEU A 73 2.95 14.92 -10.83
CA LEU A 73 2.96 13.57 -10.27
C LEU A 73 1.73 12.81 -10.71
N SER A 74 1.90 11.56 -11.09
CA SER A 74 0.80 10.65 -11.35
C SER A 74 -0.08 10.46 -10.09
N PRO A 75 -1.35 10.06 -10.23
CA PRO A 75 -2.19 9.76 -9.08
C PRO A 75 -1.58 8.71 -8.13
N LEU A 76 -0.88 7.72 -8.67
CA LEU A 76 -0.21 6.70 -7.84
C LEU A 76 0.99 7.28 -7.08
N ALA A 77 1.76 8.16 -7.70
CA ALA A 77 2.84 8.89 -7.03
C ALA A 77 2.31 9.81 -5.93
N CYS A 78 1.17 10.49 -6.16
CA CYS A 78 0.48 11.28 -5.13
C CYS A 78 0.03 10.41 -3.96
N ALA A 79 -0.51 9.21 -4.21
CA ALA A 79 -0.88 8.26 -3.17
C ALA A 79 0.33 7.88 -2.30
N TYR A 80 1.46 7.54 -2.93
CA TYR A 80 2.67 7.18 -2.18
C TYR A 80 3.28 8.36 -1.43
N ALA A 81 3.31 9.55 -2.02
CA ALA A 81 3.79 10.76 -1.34
C ALA A 81 2.99 11.03 -0.05
N ARG A 82 1.66 10.89 -0.09
CA ARG A 82 0.77 11.02 1.06
C ARG A 82 0.98 9.91 2.09
N ALA A 83 1.03 8.66 1.64
CA ALA A 83 1.19 7.51 2.53
C ALA A 83 2.50 7.58 3.31
N ARG A 84 3.61 7.85 2.63
CA ARG A 84 4.91 8.02 3.28
C ARG A 84 5.00 9.29 4.11
N GLY A 85 4.40 10.37 3.61
CA GLY A 85 4.41 11.67 4.25
C GLY A 85 3.59 11.74 5.55
N ALA A 86 2.66 10.80 5.76
CA ALA A 86 1.87 10.71 6.99
C ALA A 86 2.75 10.52 8.23
N ASP A 87 3.77 9.68 8.14
CA ASP A 87 4.81 9.51 9.17
C ASP A 87 6.14 9.11 8.51
N ARG A 88 6.95 10.10 8.17
CA ARG A 88 8.23 9.88 7.50
C ARG A 88 9.25 9.15 8.38
N MET A 89 9.18 9.32 9.70
CA MET A 89 10.11 8.64 10.61
C MET A 89 9.83 7.14 10.66
N SER A 90 8.56 6.77 10.87
CA SER A 90 8.14 5.36 10.88
C SER A 90 8.28 4.70 9.51
N SER A 91 8.19 5.48 8.43
CA SER A 91 8.37 4.99 7.05
C SER A 91 9.83 4.79 6.62
N PHE A 92 10.81 5.13 7.46
CA PHE A 92 12.21 4.93 7.11
C PHE A 92 12.55 3.43 7.01
N GLY A 93 12.94 2.97 5.82
CA GLY A 93 13.18 1.55 5.54
C GLY A 93 11.89 0.73 5.42
N ASP A 94 10.83 1.33 4.91
CA ASP A 94 9.53 0.70 4.68
C ASP A 94 9.55 -0.35 3.55
N PHE A 95 8.49 -1.14 3.50
CA PHE A 95 8.10 -1.90 2.32
C PHE A 95 6.83 -1.27 1.73
N ILE A 96 6.89 -0.95 0.44
CA ILE A 96 5.85 -0.18 -0.24
C ILE A 96 4.89 -1.14 -0.93
N ALA A 97 3.58 -0.90 -0.82
CA ALA A 97 2.61 -1.57 -1.69
C ALA A 97 1.83 -0.54 -2.53
N LEU A 98 1.60 -0.89 -3.78
CA LEU A 98 0.93 -0.07 -4.78
C LEU A 98 -0.23 -0.85 -5.37
N SER A 99 -1.41 -0.24 -5.47
CA SER A 99 -2.62 -0.90 -6.00
C SER A 99 -2.65 -1.02 -7.52
N ASP A 100 -1.79 -0.28 -8.22
CA ASP A 100 -1.73 -0.16 -9.68
C ASP A 100 -0.32 -0.40 -10.19
N VAL A 101 -0.20 -0.49 -11.52
CA VAL A 101 1.10 -0.60 -12.19
C VAL A 101 1.97 0.59 -11.80
N CYS A 102 3.14 0.29 -11.23
CA CYS A 102 4.10 1.32 -10.85
C CYS A 102 4.63 2.04 -12.10
N ASP A 103 4.37 3.32 -12.19
CA ASP A 103 4.83 4.19 -13.26
C ASP A 103 6.17 4.86 -12.93
N LYS A 104 6.72 5.59 -13.92
CA LYS A 104 7.99 6.30 -13.80
C LYS A 104 8.01 7.32 -12.66
N ASP A 105 6.91 8.07 -12.45
CA ASP A 105 6.85 9.13 -11.45
C ASP A 105 6.91 8.52 -10.05
N THR A 106 6.11 7.46 -9.83
CA THR A 106 6.12 6.69 -8.58
C THR A 106 7.49 6.07 -8.31
N ALA A 107 8.11 5.45 -9.32
CA ALA A 107 9.45 4.87 -9.17
C ALA A 107 10.53 5.94 -8.89
N SER A 108 10.41 7.11 -9.48
CA SER A 108 11.33 8.24 -9.25
C SER A 108 11.21 8.75 -7.81
N LEU A 109 10.01 8.82 -7.27
CA LEU A 109 9.79 9.15 -5.85
C LEU A 109 10.36 8.07 -4.94
N ILE A 110 10.08 6.78 -5.20
CA ILE A 110 10.64 5.65 -4.45
C ILE A 110 12.17 5.65 -4.46
N LYS A 111 12.77 6.01 -5.59
CA LYS A 111 14.24 6.09 -5.72
C LYS A 111 14.88 7.05 -4.71
N ARG A 112 14.21 8.17 -4.39
CA ARG A 112 14.69 9.20 -3.46
C ARG A 112 14.62 8.75 -2.00
N GLU A 113 13.71 7.85 -1.68
CA GLU A 113 13.40 7.45 -0.32
C GLU A 113 14.20 6.23 0.14
N VAL A 114 14.44 6.12 1.44
CA VAL A 114 15.02 4.91 2.03
C VAL A 114 13.88 3.92 2.27
N SER A 115 13.87 2.85 1.49
CA SER A 115 12.89 1.77 1.56
C SER A 115 13.56 0.42 1.30
N ASP A 116 12.92 -0.67 1.68
CA ASP A 116 13.45 -2.03 1.52
C ASP A 116 12.96 -2.70 0.24
N GLY A 117 11.76 -2.38 -0.19
CA GLY A 117 11.19 -2.96 -1.40
C GLY A 117 9.83 -2.39 -1.76
N VAL A 118 9.29 -2.89 -2.87
CA VAL A 118 7.98 -2.53 -3.38
C VAL A 118 7.27 -3.74 -3.97
N ILE A 119 5.97 -3.84 -3.74
CA ILE A 119 5.06 -4.80 -4.38
C ILE A 119 4.00 -4.05 -5.18
N ALA A 120 3.75 -4.50 -6.40
CA ALA A 120 2.74 -3.94 -7.31
C ALA A 120 2.23 -5.02 -8.28
N PRO A 121 1.06 -4.83 -8.92
CA PRO A 121 0.57 -5.75 -9.95
C PRO A 121 1.42 -5.73 -11.23
N GLY A 122 2.22 -4.70 -11.43
CA GLY A 122 3.13 -4.53 -12.55
C GLY A 122 4.02 -3.31 -12.41
N PHE A 123 4.92 -3.14 -13.37
CA PHE A 123 5.85 -2.02 -13.44
C PHE A 123 6.01 -1.65 -14.92
N THR A 124 6.03 -0.35 -15.23
CA THR A 124 6.48 0.07 -16.57
C THR A 124 7.97 -0.23 -16.73
N ASP A 125 8.45 -0.31 -17.97
CA ASP A 125 9.87 -0.61 -18.22
C ASP A 125 10.79 0.43 -17.57
N GLU A 126 10.44 1.72 -17.69
CA GLU A 126 11.20 2.81 -17.07
C GLU A 126 11.18 2.70 -15.53
N ALA A 127 10.02 2.40 -14.94
CA ALA A 127 9.92 2.23 -13.49
C ALA A 127 10.78 1.06 -13.00
N LEU A 128 10.75 -0.04 -13.72
CA LEU A 128 11.53 -1.23 -13.39
C LEU A 128 13.05 -0.97 -13.47
N GLU A 129 13.51 -0.24 -14.49
CA GLU A 129 14.92 0.16 -14.61
C GLU A 129 15.36 1.04 -13.44
N ILE A 130 14.55 2.05 -13.08
CA ILE A 130 14.83 2.94 -11.94
C ILE A 130 14.94 2.15 -10.63
N LEU A 131 14.00 1.23 -10.38
CA LEU A 131 13.95 0.46 -9.14
C LEU A 131 15.06 -0.59 -9.07
N LYS A 132 15.38 -1.27 -10.16
CA LYS A 132 16.49 -2.24 -10.24
C LYS A 132 17.85 -1.61 -9.97
N ALA A 133 18.05 -0.35 -10.37
CA ALA A 133 19.29 0.37 -10.12
C ALA A 133 19.47 0.76 -8.63
N LYS A 134 18.40 0.78 -7.83
CA LYS A 134 18.41 1.13 -6.41
C LYS A 134 19.17 0.08 -5.59
N LYS A 135 19.82 0.50 -4.48
CA LYS A 135 20.63 -0.38 -3.60
C LYS A 135 21.66 -1.25 -4.37
N LYS A 136 22.26 -0.69 -5.43
CA LYS A 136 23.22 -1.41 -6.29
C LYS A 136 22.68 -2.75 -6.82
N GLY A 137 21.41 -2.77 -7.21
CA GLY A 137 20.75 -3.95 -7.77
C GLY A 137 20.13 -4.90 -6.72
N ASN A 138 20.13 -4.53 -5.44
CA ASN A 138 19.59 -5.38 -4.36
C ASN A 138 18.24 -4.88 -3.82
N TYR A 139 17.63 -3.89 -4.43
CA TYR A 139 16.30 -3.42 -4.04
C TYR A 139 15.24 -4.48 -4.34
N CYS A 140 14.37 -4.78 -3.37
CA CYS A 140 13.34 -5.79 -3.54
C CYS A 140 12.19 -5.25 -4.41
N VAL A 141 11.95 -5.89 -5.55
CA VAL A 141 10.84 -5.57 -6.46
C VAL A 141 10.03 -6.84 -6.67
N ILE A 142 8.77 -6.82 -6.24
CA ILE A 142 7.86 -7.97 -6.29
C ILE A 142 6.67 -7.62 -7.17
N LYS A 143 6.44 -8.44 -8.19
CA LYS A 143 5.20 -8.42 -8.97
C LYS A 143 4.21 -9.42 -8.39
N ILE A 144 2.95 -9.01 -8.25
CA ILE A 144 1.87 -9.87 -7.76
C ILE A 144 0.77 -10.02 -8.80
N ASP A 145 0.16 -11.19 -8.87
CA ASP A 145 -1.05 -11.40 -9.66
C ASP A 145 -2.25 -10.74 -8.95
N GLU A 146 -2.77 -9.68 -9.53
CA GLU A 146 -3.91 -8.93 -8.98
C GLU A 146 -5.21 -9.76 -8.89
N ASN A 147 -5.32 -10.81 -9.70
CA ASN A 147 -6.46 -11.70 -9.73
C ASN A 147 -6.38 -12.83 -8.69
N TYR A 148 -5.23 -12.99 -8.05
CA TYR A 148 -5.06 -14.02 -7.02
C TYR A 148 -6.02 -13.78 -5.85
N ARG A 149 -6.68 -14.85 -5.45
CA ARG A 149 -7.54 -14.89 -4.26
C ARG A 149 -7.05 -16.02 -3.36
N PRO A 150 -6.63 -15.71 -2.13
CA PRO A 150 -6.22 -16.72 -1.17
C PRO A 150 -7.41 -17.60 -0.75
N ALA A 151 -7.11 -18.75 -0.16
CA ALA A 151 -8.14 -19.60 0.45
C ALA A 151 -8.91 -18.82 1.55
N PRO A 152 -10.19 -19.16 1.80
CA PRO A 152 -11.01 -18.45 2.80
C PRO A 152 -10.50 -18.66 4.25
N LEU A 153 -9.75 -19.73 4.48
CA LEU A 153 -9.12 -19.99 5.77
C LEU A 153 -7.64 -19.60 5.74
N GLU A 154 -7.19 -18.95 6.79
CA GLU A 154 -5.78 -18.64 7.02
C GLU A 154 -5.20 -19.62 8.05
N HIS A 155 -3.94 -19.96 7.87
CA HIS A 155 -3.18 -20.78 8.79
C HIS A 155 -1.95 -20.04 9.28
N LYS A 156 -1.71 -20.09 10.59
CA LYS A 156 -0.47 -19.63 11.20
C LYS A 156 0.09 -20.71 12.10
N GLN A 157 1.35 -21.05 11.90
CA GLN A 157 2.03 -22.03 12.73
C GLN A 157 2.96 -21.36 13.73
N VAL A 158 2.80 -21.68 15.00
CA VAL A 158 3.66 -21.18 16.10
C VAL A 158 4.02 -22.35 16.97
N PHE A 159 5.30 -22.59 17.21
CA PHE A 159 5.81 -23.68 18.03
C PHE A 159 5.23 -25.06 17.65
N GLY A 160 5.06 -25.31 16.34
CA GLY A 160 4.51 -26.58 15.83
C GLY A 160 2.98 -26.69 15.92
N ILE A 161 2.29 -25.71 16.53
CA ILE A 161 0.83 -25.66 16.61
C ILE A 161 0.30 -24.79 15.48
N THR A 162 -0.65 -25.32 14.71
CA THR A 162 -1.31 -24.59 13.63
C THR A 162 -2.61 -23.97 14.15
N PHE A 163 -2.72 -22.65 14.00
CA PHE A 163 -3.95 -21.92 14.19
C PHE A 163 -4.64 -21.75 12.85
N GLU A 164 -5.95 -21.91 12.83
CA GLU A 164 -6.80 -21.72 11.66
C GLU A 164 -7.89 -20.71 11.98
N GLN A 165 -8.12 -19.75 11.09
CA GLN A 165 -9.21 -18.78 11.23
C GLN A 165 -9.74 -18.35 9.86
N GLY A 166 -10.97 -17.83 9.84
CA GLY A 166 -11.53 -17.19 8.66
C GLY A 166 -10.87 -15.83 8.40
N ARG A 167 -10.79 -15.46 7.12
CA ARG A 167 -10.31 -14.11 6.74
C ARG A 167 -11.32 -13.05 7.11
N GLN A 168 -10.82 -11.87 7.46
CA GLN A 168 -11.65 -10.68 7.64
C GLN A 168 -12.08 -10.15 6.25
N GLU A 169 -13.30 -10.49 5.84
CA GLU A 169 -13.82 -10.17 4.50
C GLU A 169 -14.96 -9.13 4.52
N LEU A 170 -15.26 -8.53 5.69
CA LEU A 170 -16.28 -7.48 5.77
C LEU A 170 -15.90 -6.29 4.86
N PRO A 171 -16.72 -5.96 3.86
CA PRO A 171 -16.44 -4.80 3.01
C PRO A 171 -16.58 -3.51 3.82
N ILE A 172 -15.68 -2.57 3.58
CA ILE A 172 -15.76 -1.21 4.11
C ILE A 172 -16.25 -0.31 2.95
N ASP A 173 -17.54 -0.13 2.88
CA ASP A 173 -18.22 0.62 1.80
C ASP A 173 -19.13 1.71 2.37
N ASP A 174 -19.94 2.30 1.51
CA ASP A 174 -20.87 3.37 1.89
C ASP A 174 -22.05 2.86 2.74
N GLU A 175 -22.41 1.58 2.62
CA GLU A 175 -23.48 0.98 3.43
C GLU A 175 -23.08 0.96 4.91
N LEU A 176 -21.81 0.67 5.22
CA LEU A 176 -21.29 0.70 6.59
C LEU A 176 -21.45 2.07 7.25
N LEU A 177 -21.39 3.15 6.46
CA LEU A 177 -21.51 4.53 6.94
C LEU A 177 -22.93 5.11 6.78
N SER A 178 -23.90 4.31 6.38
CA SER A 178 -25.29 4.78 6.09
C SER A 178 -26.08 5.12 7.36
N ASN A 179 -25.82 4.44 8.47
CA ASN A 179 -26.51 4.66 9.74
C ASN A 179 -25.80 5.73 10.59
N VAL A 180 -26.05 7.00 10.28
CA VAL A 180 -25.49 8.12 11.04
C VAL A 180 -26.32 8.36 12.29
N VAL A 181 -25.76 8.14 13.46
CA VAL A 181 -26.44 8.21 14.77
C VAL A 181 -26.29 9.56 15.46
N THR A 182 -25.42 10.44 14.99
CA THR A 182 -25.18 11.78 15.50
C THR A 182 -26.34 12.73 15.19
N GLU A 183 -26.45 13.88 15.88
CA GLU A 183 -27.45 14.91 15.62
C GLU A 183 -27.36 15.44 14.19
N ASN A 184 -26.16 15.81 13.73
CA ASN A 184 -25.91 16.09 12.33
C ASN A 184 -25.81 14.78 11.54
N LYS A 185 -26.71 14.60 10.58
CA LYS A 185 -26.81 13.39 9.75
C LYS A 185 -25.97 13.48 8.46
N GLU A 186 -25.44 14.64 8.14
CA GLU A 186 -24.67 14.85 6.93
C GLU A 186 -23.18 14.60 7.16
N ILE A 187 -22.62 13.64 6.44
CA ILE A 187 -21.19 13.39 6.37
C ILE A 187 -20.71 13.82 4.98
N PRO A 188 -19.85 14.83 4.86
CA PRO A 188 -19.29 15.23 3.56
C PRO A 188 -18.58 14.06 2.87
N GLU A 189 -18.65 14.00 1.53
CA GLU A 189 -18.06 12.89 0.76
C GLU A 189 -16.55 12.71 1.02
N ALA A 190 -15.81 13.82 1.21
CA ALA A 190 -14.41 13.75 1.59
C ALA A 190 -14.21 13.06 2.95
N ALA A 191 -15.06 13.36 3.93
CA ALA A 191 -15.01 12.74 5.26
C ALA A 191 -15.40 11.26 5.20
N LYS A 192 -16.41 10.87 4.41
CA LYS A 192 -16.76 9.45 4.20
C LYS A 192 -15.59 8.67 3.63
N ARG A 193 -14.95 9.22 2.58
CA ARG A 193 -13.75 8.61 2.00
C ARG A 193 -12.67 8.43 3.05
N ASP A 194 -12.36 9.47 3.83
CA ASP A 194 -11.29 9.45 4.81
C ASP A 194 -11.61 8.50 5.97
N LEU A 195 -12.88 8.38 6.38
CA LEU A 195 -13.34 7.38 7.36
C LEU A 195 -13.14 5.95 6.82
N LYS A 196 -13.47 5.68 5.56
CA LYS A 196 -13.21 4.37 4.94
C LYS A 196 -11.72 4.04 4.93
N ILE A 197 -10.87 5.00 4.55
CA ILE A 197 -9.41 4.82 4.56
C ILE A 197 -8.92 4.50 5.99
N ALA A 198 -9.38 5.24 6.99
CA ALA A 198 -9.03 5.03 8.38
C ALA A 198 -9.43 3.64 8.88
N LEU A 199 -10.67 3.21 8.65
CA LEU A 199 -11.17 1.90 9.04
C LEU A 199 -10.41 0.74 8.38
N ILE A 200 -10.14 0.84 7.07
CA ILE A 200 -9.39 -0.18 6.33
C ILE A 200 -7.94 -0.25 6.85
N THR A 201 -7.33 0.89 7.11
CA THR A 201 -5.95 0.98 7.62
C THR A 201 -5.85 0.41 9.02
N ASP A 202 -6.76 0.77 9.92
CA ASP A 202 -6.81 0.26 11.30
C ASP A 202 -6.97 -1.26 11.32
N ARG A 203 -7.85 -1.81 10.50
CA ARG A 203 -8.05 -3.26 10.38
C ARG A 203 -6.80 -4.04 9.94
N LYS A 204 -5.85 -3.39 9.27
CA LYS A 204 -4.56 -3.96 8.87
C LYS A 204 -3.42 -3.60 9.82
N SER A 205 -3.68 -2.79 10.82
CA SER A 205 -2.77 -2.61 11.94
C SER A 205 -2.79 -3.88 12.78
N VAL A 206 -1.70 -4.58 12.80
CA VAL A 206 -1.63 -5.86 13.50
C VAL A 206 -1.69 -5.64 15.00
N VAL A 207 -2.51 -6.42 15.57
CA VAL A 207 -2.47 -6.72 16.98
C VAL A 207 -1.45 -7.83 17.23
#